data_30a165e72d9a528ae31947687de271c9
#
_entry.id   30a165e72d9a528ae31947687de271c9
#
_cell.length_a   1.000
_cell.length_b   1.000
_cell.length_c   1.000
_cell.angle_alpha   90.00
_cell.angle_beta   90.00
_cell.angle_gamma   90.00
#
_symmetry.space_group_name_H-M   'P 1'
#
loop_
_entity.id
_entity.type
_entity.pdbx_description
1 polymer ?
#
loop_
_entity_poly.entity_id
_entity_poly.type
_entity_poly.pdbx_seq_one_letter_code
_entity_poly.pdbx_strand_id
1 'polypeptide(L)'
;MTKSLRIAFMGTPDFSVPALRNLINSQHKVVCVYSQPPRPKGRGQHVQESPVHLCALEHGIEVRTPPNFKKDEDVAAFMALELDVAVVAAYGLILPQVILDAPRHGCLNIHASLLPRWRGAAPIQRAILEGDDQSGVTIMQMEAGLDTGPMIAKKAVAIRDTTTAQSLHDMLSAVGSSMIGDVLGQLAQDGKLTATPQPEEGMTYAKMLKKEEGRIDWNKSAVVIDRQIRALNPWPGTWADLSGGKRLKILEASVAKATGAAGR
;
A
#
# COMPACT_ATOMS: atom_id res chain seq x y z
N MET A 1 16.65 -19.36 22.03
CA MET A 1 17.07 -18.19 21.21
C MET A 1 16.16 -18.15 20.00
N THR A 2 15.46 -17.05 19.80
CA THR A 2 14.63 -16.85 18.59
C THR A 2 15.52 -16.77 17.36
N LYS A 3 15.16 -17.50 16.30
CA LYS A 3 15.94 -17.55 15.06
C LYS A 3 15.88 -16.21 14.33
N SER A 4 17.02 -15.64 13.94
CA SER A 4 17.07 -14.50 13.04
C SER A 4 16.66 -14.95 11.63
N LEU A 5 15.68 -14.28 11.02
CA LEU A 5 15.21 -14.54 9.65
C LEU A 5 16.01 -13.73 8.64
N ARG A 6 16.30 -14.32 7.49
CA ARG A 6 16.83 -13.62 6.29
C ARG A 6 15.67 -13.08 5.46
N ILE A 7 15.59 -11.78 5.32
CA ILE A 7 14.44 -11.09 4.72
C ILE A 7 14.87 -10.33 3.48
N ALA A 8 14.12 -10.44 2.37
CA ALA A 8 14.07 -9.40 1.35
C ALA A 8 12.87 -8.49 1.62
N PHE A 9 13.07 -7.18 1.52
CA PHE A 9 11.99 -6.22 1.56
C PHE A 9 11.70 -5.67 0.15
N MET A 10 10.43 -5.67 -0.25
CA MET A 10 10.00 -5.24 -1.58
C MET A 10 8.98 -4.11 -1.44
N GLY A 11 9.36 -2.89 -1.78
CA GLY A 11 8.50 -1.73 -1.60
C GLY A 11 8.96 -0.52 -2.41
N THR A 12 8.10 0.48 -2.57
CA THR A 12 8.44 1.66 -3.37
C THR A 12 8.10 2.98 -2.67
N PRO A 13 6.83 3.29 -2.29
CA PRO A 13 6.43 4.59 -1.78
C PRO A 13 6.73 4.76 -0.28
N ASP A 14 6.46 5.97 0.22
CA ASP A 14 6.58 6.34 1.63
C ASP A 14 5.79 5.40 2.57
N PHE A 15 4.66 4.86 2.11
CA PHE A 15 3.87 3.88 2.86
C PHE A 15 4.69 2.71 3.40
N SER A 16 5.69 2.28 2.64
CA SER A 16 6.49 1.09 2.91
C SER A 16 7.69 1.36 3.83
N VAL A 17 8.11 2.63 3.96
CA VAL A 17 9.32 3.02 4.70
C VAL A 17 9.25 2.67 6.20
N PRO A 18 8.14 2.91 6.93
CA PRO A 18 8.07 2.52 8.35
C PRO A 18 8.23 1.03 8.58
N ALA A 19 7.66 0.18 7.70
CA ALA A 19 7.84 -1.26 7.78
C ALA A 19 9.29 -1.68 7.53
N LEU A 20 9.95 -1.11 6.51
CA LEU A 20 11.37 -1.36 6.25
C LEU A 20 12.24 -0.97 7.46
N ARG A 21 12.06 0.22 8.02
CA ARG A 21 12.81 0.69 9.20
C ARG A 21 12.59 -0.20 10.42
N ASN A 22 11.36 -0.65 10.65
CA ASN A 22 11.05 -1.58 11.74
C ASN A 22 11.83 -2.90 11.57
N LEU A 23 11.86 -3.45 10.35
CA LEU A 23 12.59 -4.69 10.07
C LEU A 23 14.11 -4.52 10.19
N ILE A 24 14.67 -3.40 9.75
CA ILE A 24 16.10 -3.08 9.91
C ILE A 24 16.49 -3.02 11.39
N ASN A 25 15.63 -2.44 12.23
CA ASN A 25 15.88 -2.30 13.67
C ASN A 25 15.50 -3.55 14.49
N SER A 26 15.02 -4.61 13.83
CA SER A 26 14.63 -5.84 14.51
C SER A 26 15.82 -6.81 14.68
N GLN A 27 15.56 -7.97 15.28
CA GLN A 27 16.54 -9.07 15.37
C GLN A 27 16.78 -9.79 14.04
N HIS A 28 16.01 -9.48 13.00
CA HIS A 28 16.09 -10.13 11.70
C HIS A 28 17.11 -9.44 10.79
N LYS A 29 17.51 -10.11 9.71
CA LYS A 29 18.47 -9.56 8.75
C LYS A 29 17.76 -9.21 7.43
N VAL A 30 17.59 -7.93 7.16
CA VAL A 30 17.22 -7.47 5.82
C VAL A 30 18.46 -7.57 4.93
N VAL A 31 18.47 -8.57 4.04
CA VAL A 31 19.65 -8.89 3.21
C VAL A 31 19.67 -8.13 1.90
N CYS A 32 18.50 -7.74 1.39
CA CYS A 32 18.36 -6.98 0.15
C CYS A 32 17.01 -6.25 0.13
N VAL A 33 16.96 -5.10 -0.50
CA VAL A 33 15.74 -4.33 -0.74
C VAL A 33 15.47 -4.28 -2.25
N TYR A 34 14.23 -4.54 -2.64
CA TYR A 34 13.73 -4.38 -4.00
C TYR A 34 12.80 -3.19 -4.09
N SER A 35 13.03 -2.33 -5.06
CA SER A 35 12.18 -1.18 -5.35
C SER A 35 11.97 -1.01 -6.84
N GLN A 36 10.98 -0.21 -7.24
CA GLN A 36 10.86 0.14 -8.66
C GLN A 36 12.06 0.96 -9.10
N PRO A 37 12.44 0.86 -10.40
CA PRO A 37 13.51 1.68 -10.95
C PRO A 37 13.28 3.17 -10.71
N PRO A 38 14.34 3.96 -10.53
CA PRO A 38 14.25 5.41 -10.43
C PRO A 38 13.47 6.01 -11.61
N ARG A 39 12.61 6.98 -11.33
CA ARG A 39 11.74 7.60 -12.34
C ARG A 39 11.84 9.13 -12.30
N PRO A 40 11.62 9.81 -13.43
CA PRO A 40 11.48 11.25 -13.45
C PRO A 40 10.33 11.70 -12.54
N LYS A 41 10.60 12.67 -11.63
CA LYS A 41 9.62 13.20 -10.67
C LYS A 41 9.75 14.73 -10.56
N GLY A 42 8.61 15.38 -10.29
CA GLY A 42 8.56 16.82 -10.00
C GLY A 42 8.72 17.73 -11.21
N ARG A 43 8.83 19.05 -10.95
CA ARG A 43 9.15 20.06 -11.97
C ARG A 43 10.61 19.89 -12.37
N GLY A 44 10.89 19.70 -13.66
CA GLY A 44 12.25 19.46 -14.18
C GLY A 44 12.57 17.99 -14.45
N GLN A 45 11.65 17.05 -14.13
CA GLN A 45 11.77 15.62 -14.50
C GLN A 45 13.12 14.99 -14.12
N HIS A 46 13.72 15.39 -12.99
CA HIS A 46 14.90 14.73 -12.47
C HIS A 46 14.60 13.31 -12.03
N VAL A 47 15.46 12.37 -12.46
CA VAL A 47 15.36 10.97 -12.03
C VAL A 47 15.63 10.90 -10.53
N GLN A 48 14.70 10.31 -9.78
CA GLN A 48 14.79 10.17 -8.34
C GLN A 48 14.56 8.72 -7.93
N GLU A 49 15.33 8.29 -6.95
CA GLU A 49 15.13 7.04 -6.26
C GLU A 49 13.81 7.10 -5.46
N SER A 50 13.26 5.91 -5.21
CA SER A 50 12.07 5.80 -4.38
C SER A 50 12.40 6.05 -2.90
N PRO A 51 11.41 6.41 -2.06
CA PRO A 51 11.59 6.53 -0.62
C PRO A 51 12.18 5.27 0.04
N VAL A 52 11.75 4.09 -0.40
CA VAL A 52 12.28 2.81 0.08
C VAL A 52 13.74 2.62 -0.33
N HIS A 53 14.10 2.98 -1.58
CA HIS A 53 15.48 2.93 -2.07
C HIS A 53 16.40 3.82 -1.22
N LEU A 54 16.03 5.07 -1.02
CA LEU A 54 16.78 6.01 -0.18
C LEU A 54 16.97 5.50 1.25
N CYS A 55 15.89 5.00 1.86
CA CYS A 55 15.95 4.44 3.21
C CYS A 55 16.91 3.25 3.30
N ALA A 56 16.95 2.38 2.30
CA ALA A 56 17.88 1.24 2.28
C ALA A 56 19.34 1.69 2.15
N LEU A 57 19.62 2.67 1.28
CA LEU A 57 20.97 3.25 1.12
C LEU A 57 21.47 3.90 2.42
N GLU A 58 20.62 4.64 3.14
CA GLU A 58 20.95 5.22 4.45
C GLU A 58 21.45 4.18 5.46
N HIS A 59 21.02 2.92 5.31
CA HIS A 59 21.38 1.81 6.20
C HIS A 59 22.40 0.84 5.59
N GLY A 60 22.99 1.18 4.44
CA GLY A 60 24.01 0.35 3.78
C GLY A 60 23.49 -0.98 3.24
N ILE A 61 22.18 -1.08 2.94
CA ILE A 61 21.54 -2.30 2.43
C ILE A 61 21.55 -2.26 0.91
N GLU A 62 21.91 -3.39 0.28
CA GLU A 62 21.86 -3.55 -1.17
C GLU A 62 20.45 -3.30 -1.71
N VAL A 63 20.34 -2.48 -2.75
CA VAL A 63 19.07 -2.19 -3.44
C VAL A 63 19.11 -2.71 -4.87
N ARG A 64 18.10 -3.47 -5.25
CA ARG A 64 17.88 -3.95 -6.61
C ARG A 64 16.60 -3.36 -7.18
N THR A 65 16.67 -2.94 -8.43
CA THR A 65 15.56 -2.24 -9.10
C THR A 65 15.24 -2.87 -10.46
N PRO A 66 14.94 -4.18 -10.54
CA PRO A 66 14.54 -4.79 -11.80
C PRO A 66 13.23 -4.18 -12.28
N PRO A 67 13.04 -3.92 -13.59
CA PRO A 67 11.78 -3.42 -14.13
C PRO A 67 10.65 -4.46 -14.07
N ASN A 68 11.02 -5.73 -13.96
CA ASN A 68 10.17 -6.91 -13.77
C ASN A 68 11.06 -8.12 -13.48
N PHE A 69 10.46 -9.31 -13.29
CA PHE A 69 11.17 -10.58 -13.09
C PHE A 69 11.05 -11.51 -14.31
N LYS A 70 11.15 -10.97 -15.53
CA LYS A 70 11.11 -11.77 -16.77
C LYS A 70 12.46 -12.29 -17.20
N LYS A 71 13.56 -11.72 -16.69
CA LYS A 71 14.91 -12.16 -16.99
C LYS A 71 15.31 -13.23 -16.00
N ASP A 72 15.85 -14.34 -16.51
CA ASP A 72 16.33 -15.45 -15.68
C ASP A 72 17.43 -15.01 -14.70
N GLU A 73 18.24 -14.02 -15.08
CA GLU A 73 19.28 -13.44 -14.23
C GLU A 73 18.70 -12.76 -12.98
N ASP A 74 17.60 -11.99 -13.12
CA ASP A 74 16.94 -11.34 -11.99
C ASP A 74 16.30 -12.37 -11.05
N VAL A 75 15.73 -13.45 -11.61
CA VAL A 75 15.17 -14.58 -10.85
C VAL A 75 16.27 -15.32 -10.11
N ALA A 76 17.34 -15.71 -10.81
CA ALA A 76 18.48 -16.41 -10.22
C ALA A 76 19.13 -15.58 -9.09
N ALA A 77 19.30 -14.27 -9.31
CA ALA A 77 19.83 -13.35 -8.31
C ALA A 77 18.93 -13.24 -7.07
N PHE A 78 17.61 -13.34 -7.22
CA PHE A 78 16.67 -13.37 -6.09
C PHE A 78 16.76 -14.70 -5.33
N MET A 79 16.77 -15.83 -6.04
CA MET A 79 16.87 -17.16 -5.43
C MET A 79 18.19 -17.34 -4.66
N ALA A 80 19.30 -16.79 -5.18
CA ALA A 80 20.61 -16.84 -4.54
C ALA A 80 20.69 -16.10 -3.18
N LEU A 81 19.67 -15.31 -2.81
CA LEU A 81 19.59 -14.67 -1.49
C LEU A 81 19.27 -15.65 -0.37
N GLU A 82 18.76 -16.85 -0.68
CA GLU A 82 18.40 -17.91 0.29
C GLU A 82 17.54 -17.34 1.44
N LEU A 83 16.41 -16.75 1.07
CA LEU A 83 15.53 -16.05 1.99
C LEU A 83 14.69 -17.00 2.85
N ASP A 84 14.51 -16.65 4.12
CA ASP A 84 13.46 -17.26 4.94
C ASP A 84 12.08 -16.73 4.52
N VAL A 85 11.95 -15.42 4.26
CA VAL A 85 10.69 -14.77 3.88
C VAL A 85 10.95 -13.49 3.06
N ALA A 86 10.04 -13.14 2.15
CA ALA A 86 10.02 -11.81 1.54
C ALA A 86 8.83 -11.00 2.10
N VAL A 87 9.06 -9.73 2.43
CA VAL A 87 8.01 -8.80 2.87
C VAL A 87 7.74 -7.80 1.78
N VAL A 88 6.50 -7.71 1.35
CA VAL A 88 6.05 -6.84 0.26
C VAL A 88 5.11 -5.76 0.80
N ALA A 89 5.34 -4.51 0.42
CA ALA A 89 4.47 -3.40 0.77
C ALA A 89 4.46 -2.39 -0.38
N ALA A 90 3.35 -2.27 -1.08
CA ALA A 90 3.17 -1.33 -2.20
C ALA A 90 4.35 -1.34 -3.20
N TYR A 91 4.85 -2.52 -3.57
CA TYR A 91 5.98 -2.68 -4.48
C TYR A 91 5.64 -2.24 -5.91
N GLY A 92 4.41 -2.55 -6.36
CA GLY A 92 3.86 -2.10 -7.63
C GLY A 92 4.34 -2.89 -8.85
N LEU A 93 4.95 -4.05 -8.67
CA LEU A 93 5.25 -5.02 -9.72
C LEU A 93 4.56 -6.35 -9.42
N ILE A 94 4.15 -7.05 -10.46
CA ILE A 94 3.63 -8.42 -10.36
C ILE A 94 4.82 -9.36 -10.11
N LEU A 95 4.71 -10.19 -9.09
CA LEU A 95 5.68 -11.22 -8.79
C LEU A 95 5.26 -12.54 -9.45
N PRO A 96 6.11 -13.13 -10.31
CA PRO A 96 5.82 -14.45 -10.88
C PRO A 96 5.92 -15.54 -9.80
N GLN A 97 5.30 -16.70 -10.06
CA GLN A 97 5.21 -17.79 -9.10
C GLN A 97 6.59 -18.21 -8.58
N VAL A 98 7.61 -18.27 -9.42
CA VAL A 98 8.97 -18.61 -9.04
C VAL A 98 9.57 -17.68 -7.97
N ILE A 99 9.19 -16.40 -7.95
CA ILE A 99 9.59 -15.43 -6.92
C ILE A 99 8.76 -15.61 -5.65
N LEU A 100 7.46 -15.92 -5.79
CA LEU A 100 6.56 -16.15 -4.64
C LEU A 100 7.00 -17.40 -3.86
N ASP A 101 7.48 -18.42 -4.54
CA ASP A 101 7.88 -19.71 -3.96
C ASP A 101 9.35 -19.77 -3.51
N ALA A 102 10.19 -18.81 -3.93
CA ALA A 102 11.61 -18.84 -3.64
C ALA A 102 11.96 -18.69 -2.14
N PRO A 103 11.32 -17.81 -1.34
CA PRO A 103 11.57 -17.77 0.10
C PRO A 103 10.96 -19.00 0.79
N ARG A 104 11.64 -19.52 1.81
CA ARG A 104 11.20 -20.70 2.57
C ARG A 104 9.75 -20.60 3.10
N HIS A 105 9.35 -19.41 3.52
CA HIS A 105 8.00 -19.10 4.03
C HIS A 105 7.22 -18.21 3.06
N GLY A 106 7.64 -18.14 1.78
CA GLY A 106 6.99 -17.38 0.74
C GLY A 106 7.07 -15.86 0.92
N CYS A 107 6.13 -15.15 0.31
CA CYS A 107 6.05 -13.70 0.32
C CYS A 107 4.85 -13.24 1.15
N LEU A 108 5.05 -12.31 2.08
CA LEU A 108 4.01 -11.70 2.91
C LEU A 108 3.73 -10.29 2.43
N ASN A 109 2.47 -9.94 2.20
CA ASN A 109 2.07 -8.60 1.79
C ASN A 109 1.43 -7.83 2.96
N ILE A 110 1.84 -6.57 3.11
CA ILE A 110 1.19 -5.59 3.98
C ILE A 110 0.13 -4.90 3.13
N HIS A 111 -1.11 -5.39 3.17
CA HIS A 111 -2.21 -4.86 2.37
C HIS A 111 -3.03 -3.83 3.16
N ALA A 112 -3.25 -2.65 2.57
CA ALA A 112 -3.87 -1.51 3.24
C ALA A 112 -5.40 -1.56 3.22
N SER A 113 -6.00 -2.72 3.53
CA SER A 113 -7.43 -2.90 3.75
C SER A 113 -7.73 -4.08 4.68
N LEU A 114 -8.99 -4.20 5.09
CA LEU A 114 -9.54 -5.38 5.76
C LEU A 114 -10.02 -6.37 4.70
N LEU A 115 -9.11 -7.21 4.18
CA LEU A 115 -9.47 -8.24 3.20
C LEU A 115 -10.61 -9.16 3.71
N PRO A 116 -11.51 -9.59 2.83
CA PRO A 116 -11.45 -9.57 1.36
C PRO A 116 -11.91 -8.26 0.70
N ARG A 117 -12.30 -7.24 1.51
CA ARG A 117 -12.71 -5.94 0.97
C ARG A 117 -11.50 -5.17 0.45
N TRP A 118 -11.66 -4.55 -0.72
CA TRP A 118 -10.66 -3.67 -1.35
C TRP A 118 -9.37 -4.37 -1.77
N ARG A 119 -9.45 -5.55 -2.41
CA ARG A 119 -8.31 -6.12 -3.15
C ARG A 119 -7.87 -5.14 -4.26
N GLY A 120 -6.58 -4.97 -4.48
CA GLY A 120 -6.04 -4.18 -5.60
C GLY A 120 -5.35 -2.87 -5.21
N ALA A 121 -5.36 -1.89 -6.14
CA ALA A 121 -4.35 -0.83 -6.18
C ALA A 121 -4.59 0.37 -5.26
N ALA A 122 -5.85 0.71 -4.92
CA ALA A 122 -6.18 1.95 -4.23
C ALA A 122 -7.14 1.77 -3.02
N PRO A 123 -6.88 0.82 -2.11
CA PRO A 123 -7.80 0.48 -1.02
C PRO A 123 -8.08 1.66 -0.10
N ILE A 124 -7.09 2.49 0.20
CA ILE A 124 -7.17 3.65 1.09
C ILE A 124 -8.23 4.64 0.58
N GLN A 125 -8.10 5.06 -0.68
CA GLN A 125 -9.00 6.04 -1.27
C GLN A 125 -10.40 5.46 -1.48
N ARG A 126 -10.50 4.20 -1.90
CA ARG A 126 -11.80 3.55 -2.12
C ARG A 126 -12.61 3.43 -0.84
N ALA A 127 -12.00 3.10 0.28
CA ALA A 127 -12.67 3.04 1.57
C ALA A 127 -13.32 4.39 1.95
N ILE A 128 -12.61 5.51 1.76
CA ILE A 128 -13.14 6.85 2.05
C ILE A 128 -14.25 7.23 1.04
N LEU A 129 -14.04 6.98 -0.26
CA LEU A 129 -15.01 7.30 -1.31
C LEU A 129 -16.35 6.60 -1.09
N GLU A 130 -16.33 5.33 -0.73
CA GLU A 130 -17.55 4.55 -0.45
C GLU A 130 -18.15 4.87 0.91
N GLY A 131 -17.40 5.55 1.79
CA GLY A 131 -17.86 5.95 3.11
C GLY A 131 -17.87 4.82 4.10
N ASP A 132 -16.89 3.95 4.03
CA ASP A 132 -16.68 2.92 5.03
C ASP A 132 -16.41 3.56 6.40
N ASP A 133 -16.96 2.99 7.46
CA ASP A 133 -16.73 3.46 8.84
C ASP A 133 -15.37 3.03 9.39
N GLN A 134 -14.75 2.04 8.72
CA GLN A 134 -13.45 1.51 9.10
C GLN A 134 -12.67 1.02 7.88
N SER A 135 -11.35 1.09 7.99
CA SER A 135 -10.39 0.41 7.14
C SER A 135 -9.45 -0.41 8.02
N GLY A 136 -8.31 -0.80 7.52
CA GLY A 136 -7.31 -1.52 8.31
C GLY A 136 -6.16 -2.04 7.48
N VAL A 137 -5.38 -2.89 8.12
CA VAL A 137 -4.29 -3.62 7.46
C VAL A 137 -4.52 -5.10 7.58
N THR A 138 -4.24 -5.82 6.52
CA THR A 138 -4.16 -7.28 6.50
C THR A 138 -2.74 -7.70 6.13
N ILE A 139 -2.09 -8.49 6.98
CA ILE A 139 -0.90 -9.25 6.58
C ILE A 139 -1.38 -10.54 5.96
N MET A 140 -1.00 -10.79 4.72
CA MET A 140 -1.45 -11.96 3.96
C MET A 140 -0.28 -12.67 3.28
N GLN A 141 -0.42 -13.98 3.07
CA GLN A 141 0.43 -14.76 2.18
C GLN A 141 0.13 -14.38 0.74
N MET A 142 1.15 -14.11 -0.07
CA MET A 142 0.92 -13.80 -1.49
C MET A 142 0.76 -15.06 -2.33
N GLU A 143 -0.10 -14.95 -3.33
CA GLU A 143 -0.36 -15.93 -4.37
C GLU A 143 -0.39 -15.23 -5.74
N ALA A 144 -0.52 -15.99 -6.83
CA ALA A 144 -0.59 -15.43 -8.18
C ALA A 144 -1.81 -14.52 -8.44
N GLY A 145 -2.89 -14.69 -7.65
CA GLY A 145 -4.08 -13.85 -7.74
C GLY A 145 -3.89 -12.47 -7.10
N LEU A 146 -4.63 -11.47 -7.59
CA LEU A 146 -4.57 -10.11 -7.07
C LEU A 146 -5.15 -10.05 -5.64
N ASP A 147 -4.27 -10.03 -4.64
CA ASP A 147 -4.59 -9.97 -3.21
C ASP A 147 -5.59 -11.04 -2.74
N THR A 148 -5.50 -12.25 -3.31
CA THR A 148 -6.42 -13.38 -3.03
C THR A 148 -5.92 -14.32 -1.95
N GLY A 149 -4.65 -14.29 -1.61
CA GLY A 149 -4.01 -15.24 -0.71
C GLY A 149 -4.55 -15.19 0.72
N PRO A 150 -4.27 -16.22 1.53
CA PRO A 150 -4.82 -16.36 2.87
C PRO A 150 -4.26 -15.30 3.83
N MET A 151 -5.11 -14.90 4.77
CA MET A 151 -4.85 -13.85 5.75
C MET A 151 -4.18 -14.42 7.00
N ILE A 152 -3.12 -13.76 7.47
CA ILE A 152 -2.37 -14.14 8.67
C ILE A 152 -2.82 -13.29 9.87
N ALA A 153 -2.91 -11.97 9.68
CA ALA A 153 -3.34 -11.05 10.72
C ALA A 153 -4.12 -9.88 10.13
N LYS A 154 -5.10 -9.35 10.89
CA LYS A 154 -5.86 -8.14 10.52
C LYS A 154 -5.96 -7.20 11.69
N LYS A 155 -5.88 -5.88 11.42
CA LYS A 155 -6.11 -4.84 12.43
C LYS A 155 -6.91 -3.70 11.81
N ALA A 156 -8.05 -3.39 12.43
CA ALA A 156 -8.94 -2.32 11.98
C ALA A 156 -8.52 -0.95 12.53
N VAL A 157 -8.81 0.09 11.77
CA VAL A 157 -8.76 1.51 12.15
C VAL A 157 -10.05 2.20 11.73
N ALA A 158 -10.54 3.13 12.56
CA ALA A 158 -11.76 3.87 12.25
C ALA A 158 -11.50 4.93 11.17
N ILE A 159 -12.47 5.11 10.27
CA ILE A 159 -12.55 6.24 9.34
C ILE A 159 -13.59 7.22 9.92
N ARG A 160 -13.17 8.44 10.19
CA ARG A 160 -14.01 9.52 10.69
C ARG A 160 -14.33 10.51 9.58
N ASP A 161 -15.31 11.38 9.81
CA ASP A 161 -15.69 12.43 8.86
C ASP A 161 -14.55 13.42 8.54
N THR A 162 -13.51 13.47 9.38
CA THR A 162 -12.31 14.27 9.17
C THR A 162 -11.14 13.49 8.58
N THR A 163 -11.29 12.17 8.40
CA THR A 163 -10.20 11.32 7.88
C THR A 163 -9.96 11.61 6.41
N THR A 164 -8.74 11.99 6.07
CA THR A 164 -8.28 12.17 4.69
C THR A 164 -7.49 10.97 4.19
N ALA A 165 -7.27 10.85 2.88
CA ALA A 165 -6.42 9.79 2.33
C ALA A 165 -5.01 9.84 2.92
N GLN A 166 -4.45 11.03 3.17
CA GLN A 166 -3.13 11.16 3.79
C GLN A 166 -3.13 10.67 5.24
N SER A 167 -4.09 11.10 6.06
CA SER A 167 -4.13 10.67 7.47
C SER A 167 -4.40 9.17 7.62
N LEU A 168 -5.25 8.59 6.75
CA LEU A 168 -5.49 7.15 6.72
C LEU A 168 -4.26 6.38 6.27
N HIS A 169 -3.57 6.86 5.20
CA HIS A 169 -2.30 6.30 4.73
C HIS A 169 -1.28 6.22 5.87
N ASP A 170 -1.08 7.30 6.63
CA ASP A 170 -0.08 7.36 7.68
C ASP A 170 -0.43 6.41 8.85
N MET A 171 -1.71 6.36 9.24
CA MET A 171 -2.19 5.40 10.23
C MET A 171 -1.99 3.94 9.79
N LEU A 172 -2.36 3.60 8.55
CA LEU A 172 -2.24 2.24 8.04
C LEU A 172 -0.77 1.83 7.85
N SER A 173 0.09 2.76 7.43
CA SER A 173 1.53 2.54 7.33
C SER A 173 2.14 2.19 8.71
N ALA A 174 1.80 2.95 9.75
CA ALA A 174 2.27 2.69 11.11
C ALA A 174 1.75 1.34 11.66
N VAL A 175 0.45 1.06 11.44
CA VAL A 175 -0.18 -0.21 11.84
C VAL A 175 0.46 -1.39 11.12
N GLY A 176 0.65 -1.30 9.80
CA GLY A 176 1.27 -2.35 9.00
C GLY A 176 2.70 -2.63 9.41
N SER A 177 3.45 -1.57 9.74
CA SER A 177 4.81 -1.68 10.27
C SER A 177 4.88 -2.46 11.59
N SER A 178 3.97 -2.19 12.52
CA SER A 178 3.90 -2.94 13.78
C SER A 178 3.51 -4.40 13.53
N MET A 179 2.43 -4.61 12.76
CA MET A 179 1.89 -5.95 12.52
C MET A 179 2.89 -6.89 11.83
N ILE A 180 3.66 -6.40 10.85
CA ILE A 180 4.64 -7.27 10.18
C ILE A 180 5.77 -7.68 11.12
N GLY A 181 6.19 -6.80 12.03
CA GLY A 181 7.15 -7.13 13.09
C GLY A 181 6.65 -8.26 13.99
N ASP A 182 5.39 -8.16 14.45
CA ASP A 182 4.75 -9.18 15.30
C ASP A 182 4.65 -10.52 14.57
N VAL A 183 4.22 -10.51 13.30
CA VAL A 183 4.09 -11.71 12.46
C VAL A 183 5.44 -12.39 12.24
N LEU A 184 6.50 -11.62 11.98
CA LEU A 184 7.84 -12.20 11.80
C LEU A 184 8.45 -12.67 13.13
N GLY A 185 8.13 -12.02 14.24
CA GLY A 185 8.47 -12.50 15.57
C GLY A 185 7.84 -13.87 15.85
N GLN A 186 6.55 -14.04 15.57
CA GLN A 186 5.86 -15.31 15.66
C GLN A 186 6.47 -16.37 14.73
N LEU A 187 6.74 -16.01 13.47
CA LEU A 187 7.40 -16.93 12.52
C LEU A 187 8.76 -17.41 13.04
N ALA A 188 9.55 -16.51 13.61
CA ALA A 188 10.87 -16.84 14.15
C ALA A 188 10.81 -17.75 15.39
N GLN A 189 9.76 -17.62 16.18
CA GLN A 189 9.52 -18.43 17.39
C GLN A 189 8.94 -19.79 17.04
N ASP A 190 7.89 -19.86 16.21
CA ASP A 190 7.06 -21.05 16.00
C ASP A 190 7.47 -21.81 14.73
N GLY A 191 8.28 -21.22 13.87
CA GLY A 191 8.74 -21.79 12.60
C GLY A 191 7.66 -21.90 11.53
N LYS A 192 6.43 -21.43 11.80
CA LYS A 192 5.28 -21.45 10.89
C LYS A 192 4.31 -20.33 11.21
N LEU A 193 3.49 -19.97 10.23
CA LEU A 193 2.36 -19.05 10.38
C LEU A 193 1.05 -19.79 10.15
N THR A 194 0.03 -19.41 10.90
CA THR A 194 -1.34 -19.84 10.61
C THR A 194 -1.99 -18.81 9.72
N ALA A 195 -2.49 -19.26 8.57
CA ALA A 195 -3.18 -18.40 7.62
C ALA A 195 -4.60 -18.91 7.36
N THR A 196 -5.57 -18.01 7.28
CA THR A 196 -6.97 -18.30 7.05
C THR A 196 -7.36 -17.87 5.64
N PRO A 197 -7.97 -18.76 4.82
CA PRO A 197 -8.49 -18.38 3.51
C PRO A 197 -9.44 -17.17 3.59
N GLN A 198 -9.41 -16.33 2.58
CA GLN A 198 -10.34 -15.21 2.50
C GLN A 198 -11.75 -15.73 2.18
N PRO A 199 -12.81 -15.26 2.89
CA PRO A 199 -14.18 -15.57 2.50
C PRO A 199 -14.51 -14.91 1.15
N GLU A 200 -15.45 -15.49 0.43
CA GLU A 200 -16.02 -14.90 -0.80
C GLU A 200 -16.94 -13.72 -0.48
N GLU A 201 -17.66 -13.82 0.62
CA GLU A 201 -18.56 -12.77 1.09
C GLU A 201 -17.77 -11.48 1.44
N GLY A 202 -18.29 -10.34 1.00
CA GLY A 202 -17.67 -9.03 1.26
C GLY A 202 -16.47 -8.69 0.36
N MET A 203 -16.15 -9.56 -0.61
CA MET A 203 -15.07 -9.30 -1.56
C MET A 203 -15.41 -8.11 -2.48
N THR A 204 -14.47 -7.15 -2.54
CA THR A 204 -14.55 -6.01 -3.46
C THR A 204 -13.17 -5.67 -4.00
N TYR A 205 -13.15 -4.88 -5.10
CA TYR A 205 -11.90 -4.48 -5.76
C TYR A 205 -11.68 -2.97 -5.72
N ALA A 206 -10.50 -2.57 -5.29
CA ALA A 206 -10.01 -1.20 -5.28
C ALA A 206 -9.27 -0.88 -6.58
N LYS A 207 -10.02 -0.53 -7.63
CA LYS A 207 -9.43 -0.14 -8.91
C LYS A 207 -8.50 1.06 -8.76
N MET A 208 -7.42 1.09 -9.56
CA MET A 208 -6.51 2.23 -9.66
C MET A 208 -7.30 3.53 -9.90
N LEU A 209 -6.89 4.61 -9.24
CA LEU A 209 -7.51 5.91 -9.42
C LEU A 209 -7.19 6.49 -10.78
N LYS A 210 -8.17 7.17 -11.37
CA LYS A 210 -8.02 7.92 -12.63
C LYS A 210 -8.09 9.42 -12.35
N LYS A 211 -7.42 10.21 -13.18
CA LYS A 211 -7.42 11.68 -13.03
C LYS A 211 -8.81 12.29 -13.11
N GLU A 212 -9.65 11.70 -13.94
CA GLU A 212 -11.03 12.15 -14.18
C GLU A 212 -11.91 12.03 -12.94
N GLU A 213 -11.61 11.10 -12.05
CA GLU A 213 -12.33 10.92 -10.78
C GLU A 213 -12.21 12.15 -9.85
N GLY A 214 -11.20 12.99 -10.06
CA GLY A 214 -11.05 14.25 -9.33
C GLY A 214 -12.02 15.35 -9.71
N ARG A 215 -12.73 15.22 -10.85
CA ARG A 215 -13.73 16.19 -11.26
C ARG A 215 -14.96 16.12 -10.36
N ILE A 216 -15.34 17.25 -9.75
CA ILE A 216 -16.52 17.32 -8.89
C ILE A 216 -17.78 17.38 -9.74
N ASP A 217 -18.74 16.51 -9.42
CA ASP A 217 -20.11 16.56 -9.93
C ASP A 217 -21.00 17.19 -8.85
N TRP A 218 -21.41 18.43 -9.07
CA TRP A 218 -22.24 19.21 -8.15
C TRP A 218 -23.67 18.68 -7.98
N ASN A 219 -24.09 17.69 -8.78
CA ASN A 219 -25.39 17.03 -8.60
C ASN A 219 -25.36 15.98 -7.50
N LYS A 220 -24.18 15.60 -7.00
CA LYS A 220 -24.03 14.69 -5.87
C LYS A 220 -24.29 15.39 -4.55
N SER A 221 -24.63 14.62 -3.52
CA SER A 221 -24.82 15.16 -2.17
C SER A 221 -23.53 15.74 -1.61
N ALA A 222 -23.63 16.71 -0.71
CA ALA A 222 -22.49 17.34 -0.06
C ALA A 222 -21.59 16.31 0.65
N VAL A 223 -22.15 15.28 1.25
CA VAL A 223 -21.41 14.19 1.89
C VAL A 223 -20.56 13.39 0.88
N VAL A 224 -21.10 13.11 -0.30
CA VAL A 224 -20.36 12.39 -1.35
C VAL A 224 -19.22 13.25 -1.90
N ILE A 225 -19.47 14.54 -2.09
CA ILE A 225 -18.44 15.50 -2.55
C ILE A 225 -17.34 15.65 -1.49
N ASP A 226 -17.70 15.77 -0.22
CA ASP A 226 -16.74 15.84 0.89
C ASP A 226 -15.84 14.59 0.94
N ARG A 227 -16.42 13.39 0.85
CA ARG A 227 -15.66 12.13 0.76
C ARG A 227 -14.72 12.13 -0.43
N GLN A 228 -15.16 12.61 -1.60
CA GLN A 228 -14.33 12.72 -2.80
C GLN A 228 -13.14 13.65 -2.56
N ILE A 229 -13.36 14.81 -1.93
CA ILE A 229 -12.29 15.75 -1.61
C ILE A 229 -11.28 15.15 -0.64
N ARG A 230 -11.75 14.53 0.44
CA ARG A 230 -10.88 13.88 1.44
C ARG A 230 -10.11 12.68 0.88
N ALA A 231 -10.72 11.90 0.00
CA ALA A 231 -10.13 10.70 -0.57
C ALA A 231 -9.11 10.98 -1.66
N LEU A 232 -9.32 12.03 -2.48
CA LEU A 232 -8.55 12.21 -3.70
C LEU A 232 -7.48 13.31 -3.61
N ASN A 233 -7.39 14.06 -2.50
CA ASN A 233 -6.29 14.96 -2.26
C ASN A 233 -5.17 14.24 -1.47
N PRO A 234 -3.89 14.46 -1.83
CA PRO A 234 -3.40 15.37 -2.88
C PRO A 234 -3.42 14.77 -4.30
N TRP A 235 -3.67 13.48 -4.47
CA TRP A 235 -3.66 12.84 -5.80
C TRP A 235 -4.90 11.93 -6.00
N PRO A 236 -5.55 12.02 -7.16
CA PRO A 236 -5.28 12.85 -8.35
C PRO A 236 -5.58 14.34 -8.14
N GLY A 237 -6.09 14.73 -6.99
CA GLY A 237 -6.62 16.05 -6.66
C GLY A 237 -8.07 16.23 -7.09
N THR A 238 -8.80 17.14 -6.41
CA THR A 238 -10.19 17.46 -6.77
C THR A 238 -10.32 18.84 -7.39
N TRP A 239 -11.23 18.98 -8.34
CA TRP A 239 -11.38 20.19 -9.11
C TRP A 239 -12.78 20.32 -9.70
N ALA A 240 -13.15 21.59 -10.00
CA ALA A 240 -14.35 21.93 -10.74
C ALA A 240 -14.00 22.80 -11.94
N ASP A 241 -14.80 22.68 -13.01
CA ASP A 241 -14.68 23.57 -14.15
C ASP A 241 -15.38 24.91 -13.83
N LEU A 242 -14.71 25.99 -14.19
CA LEU A 242 -15.24 27.34 -14.17
C LEU A 242 -15.56 27.80 -15.59
N SER A 243 -16.38 28.90 -15.69
CA SER A 243 -16.62 29.57 -16.94
C SER A 243 -15.28 29.99 -17.59
N GLY A 244 -15.22 29.87 -18.93
CA GLY A 244 -14.01 30.20 -19.69
C GLY A 244 -12.93 29.12 -19.66
N GLY A 245 -13.27 27.83 -19.34
CA GLY A 245 -12.37 26.69 -19.43
C GLY A 245 -11.29 26.62 -18.33
N LYS A 246 -11.41 27.44 -17.29
CA LYS A 246 -10.51 27.40 -16.13
C LYS A 246 -10.92 26.30 -15.16
N ARG A 247 -9.94 25.76 -14.42
CA ARG A 247 -10.16 24.79 -13.34
C ARG A 247 -9.88 25.41 -11.99
N LEU A 248 -10.82 25.25 -11.06
CA LEU A 248 -10.65 25.53 -9.65
C LEU A 248 -10.26 24.25 -8.94
N LYS A 249 -9.11 24.22 -8.29
CA LYS A 249 -8.73 23.12 -7.40
C LYS A 249 -9.40 23.32 -6.05
N ILE A 250 -9.97 22.24 -5.52
CA ILE A 250 -10.61 22.21 -4.20
C ILE A 250 -9.79 21.27 -3.33
N LEU A 251 -9.13 21.83 -2.32
CA LEU A 251 -8.18 21.09 -1.49
C LEU A 251 -8.83 20.53 -0.23
N GLU A 252 -9.80 21.28 0.31
CA GLU A 252 -10.49 20.95 1.55
C GLU A 252 -11.91 21.55 1.51
N ALA A 253 -12.84 20.88 2.15
CA ALA A 253 -14.21 21.34 2.33
C ALA A 253 -14.79 20.76 3.62
N SER A 254 -15.91 21.32 4.06
CA SER A 254 -16.72 20.77 5.13
C SER A 254 -18.19 20.84 4.76
N VAL A 255 -18.97 19.86 5.25
CA VAL A 255 -20.41 19.83 5.03
C VAL A 255 -21.09 20.82 5.97
N ALA A 256 -21.77 21.83 5.41
CA ALA A 256 -22.59 22.77 6.18
C ALA A 256 -24.04 22.27 6.28
N LYS A 257 -24.70 22.57 7.39
CA LYS A 257 -26.15 22.36 7.53
C LYS A 257 -26.86 23.53 6.85
N ALA A 258 -27.08 23.43 5.55
CA ALA A 258 -27.78 24.41 4.75
C ALA A 258 -28.70 23.72 3.74
N THR A 259 -29.77 24.39 3.34
CA THR A 259 -30.66 23.98 2.25
C THR A 259 -30.46 24.90 1.07
N GLY A 260 -30.34 24.35 -0.13
CA GLY A 260 -30.15 25.09 -1.37
C GLY A 260 -30.23 24.19 -2.58
N ALA A 261 -30.31 24.78 -3.76
CA ALA A 261 -30.21 24.04 -5.01
C ALA A 261 -28.75 23.57 -5.23
N ALA A 262 -28.57 22.37 -5.79
CA ALA A 262 -27.25 21.84 -6.13
C ALA A 262 -26.49 22.82 -7.03
N GLY A 263 -25.20 23.02 -6.72
CA GLY A 263 -24.34 23.90 -7.52
C GLY A 263 -24.53 25.40 -7.35
N ARG A 264 -25.22 25.83 -6.29
CA ARG A 264 -25.42 27.27 -5.96
C ARG A 264 -24.85 27.60 -4.58
#